data_510a1ce9f1570773c0ad07a5f85cbca7
#
_entry.id   510a1ce9f1570773c0ad07a5f85cbca7
#
_cell.length_a   1.000
_cell.length_b   1.000
_cell.length_c   1.000
_cell.angle_alpha   90.00
_cell.angle_beta   90.00
_cell.angle_gamma   90.00
#
_symmetry.space_group_name_H-M   'P 1'
#
loop_
_entity.id
_entity.type
_entity.pdbx_description
1 polymer ?
#
loop_
_entity_poly.entity_id
_entity_poly.type
_entity_poly.pdbx_seq_one_letter_code
_entity_poly.pdbx_strand_id
1 'polypeptide(L)'
;MSHFTVGVIVEDPADLEEALAPYGECCEDYYERMEYMSLSDYIYNYREYGRDEADKTDEEIIEMAHEEYDDIEDGMIYIHCNPNAKWDWWVIGGRWRYRLRTYKSTPHIKDRDFFAEEPLKQKGKYRWCDGAKIKDIHLTAMNKPKIEELKYWSRFWDVVVEGQPPREGETFHNLYTSGYYRMMYQTKENYIMKQSLFLTHALLDGIEGEWYEQGQMGWFGITDATPETTEDYATKFYNILRDPAYQDYWFIVVDCHI
;
A
#
# COMPACT_ATOMS: atom_id res chain seq x y z
N MET A 1 -8.27 -6.57 -7.41
CA MET A 1 -8.39 -5.45 -6.47
C MET A 1 -7.33 -5.61 -5.39
N SER A 2 -6.45 -4.65 -5.27
CA SER A 2 -5.33 -4.70 -4.33
C SER A 2 -5.53 -3.72 -3.18
N HIS A 3 -5.02 -4.05 -2.01
CA HIS A 3 -5.01 -3.17 -0.86
C HIS A 3 -3.59 -3.03 -0.33
N PHE A 4 -3.25 -1.86 0.17
CA PHE A 4 -1.96 -1.61 0.79
C PHE A 4 -2.07 -0.63 1.96
N THR A 5 -1.11 -0.71 2.89
CA THR A 5 -1.08 0.19 4.04
C THR A 5 -0.33 1.46 3.74
N VAL A 6 -0.89 2.59 4.14
CA VAL A 6 -0.20 3.88 4.15
C VAL A 6 -0.15 4.40 5.58
N GLY A 7 1.04 4.82 6.02
CA GLY A 7 1.17 5.66 7.20
C GLY A 7 1.04 7.11 6.77
N VAL A 8 0.15 7.88 7.38
CA VAL A 8 -0.02 9.30 7.05
C VAL A 8 0.36 10.14 8.26
N ILE A 9 1.24 11.12 8.06
CA ILE A 9 1.61 12.10 9.08
C ILE A 9 0.89 13.41 8.79
N VAL A 10 0.16 13.92 9.78
CA VAL A 10 -0.58 15.19 9.70
C VAL A 10 -0.49 15.95 11.01
N GLU A 11 -0.69 17.27 10.97
CA GLU A 11 -0.71 18.12 12.15
C GLU A 11 -1.97 17.86 12.99
N ASP A 12 -3.12 17.83 12.33
CA ASP A 12 -4.42 17.46 12.94
C ASP A 12 -5.04 16.30 12.14
N PRO A 13 -5.71 15.34 12.81
CA PRO A 13 -6.46 14.28 12.11
C PRO A 13 -7.52 14.78 11.12
N ALA A 14 -8.02 16.00 11.27
CA ALA A 14 -8.95 16.62 10.33
C ALA A 14 -8.33 16.90 8.96
N ASP A 15 -7.00 17.02 8.89
CA ASP A 15 -6.26 17.31 7.65
C ASP A 15 -5.99 16.05 6.81
N LEU A 16 -6.40 14.87 7.31
CA LEU A 16 -6.09 13.58 6.67
C LEU A 16 -6.61 13.49 5.23
N GLU A 17 -7.84 13.93 4.98
CA GLU A 17 -8.47 13.90 3.65
C GLU A 17 -7.74 14.85 2.68
N GLU A 18 -7.39 16.06 3.14
CA GLU A 18 -6.65 17.04 2.36
C GLU A 18 -5.23 16.54 2.03
N ALA A 19 -4.55 15.92 2.99
CA ALA A 19 -3.23 15.34 2.76
C ALA A 19 -3.24 14.19 1.75
N LEU A 20 -4.28 13.36 1.73
CA LEU A 20 -4.42 12.24 0.81
C LEU A 20 -4.90 12.66 -0.60
N ALA A 21 -5.67 13.74 -0.73
CA ALA A 21 -6.31 14.16 -1.98
C ALA A 21 -5.36 14.23 -3.20
N PRO A 22 -4.09 14.74 -3.09
CA PRO A 22 -3.16 14.79 -4.23
C PRO A 22 -2.83 13.44 -4.87
N TYR A 23 -3.09 12.34 -4.17
CA TYR A 23 -2.77 10.97 -4.59
C TYR A 23 -4.02 10.13 -4.92
N GLY A 24 -5.21 10.74 -4.92
CA GLY A 24 -6.47 10.07 -5.25
C GLY A 24 -6.71 10.01 -6.76
N GLU A 25 -7.12 8.85 -7.27
CA GLU A 25 -7.44 8.68 -8.69
C GLU A 25 -8.62 9.56 -9.12
N CYS A 26 -9.63 9.71 -8.25
CA CYS A 26 -10.87 10.43 -8.55
C CYS A 26 -10.86 11.91 -8.11
N CYS A 27 -9.71 12.49 -7.77
CA CYS A 27 -9.60 13.87 -7.34
C CYS A 27 -9.37 14.80 -8.53
N GLU A 28 -10.46 15.31 -9.13
CA GLU A 28 -10.44 16.12 -10.36
C GLU A 28 -9.58 17.38 -10.27
N ASP A 29 -9.41 17.96 -9.08
CA ASP A 29 -8.56 19.15 -8.85
C ASP A 29 -7.07 18.90 -9.20
N TYR A 30 -6.65 17.65 -9.29
CA TYR A 30 -5.30 17.22 -9.63
C TYR A 30 -5.19 16.56 -11.00
N TYR A 31 -6.25 16.66 -11.83
CA TYR A 31 -6.22 16.09 -13.17
C TYR A 31 -5.35 16.93 -14.10
N GLU A 32 -4.52 16.22 -14.85
CA GLU A 32 -3.72 16.77 -15.93
C GLU A 32 -4.09 16.07 -17.26
N ARG A 33 -3.96 16.79 -18.37
CA ARG A 33 -4.08 16.22 -19.71
C ARG A 33 -2.82 15.42 -20.02
N MET A 34 -2.97 14.12 -20.20
CA MET A 34 -1.87 13.19 -20.42
C MET A 34 -2.02 12.43 -21.74
N GLU A 35 -0.91 12.20 -22.43
CA GLU A 35 -0.87 11.26 -23.55
C GLU A 35 -1.19 9.86 -23.03
N TYR A 36 -2.18 9.21 -23.64
CA TYR A 36 -2.60 7.87 -23.27
C TYR A 36 -2.03 6.83 -24.23
N MET A 37 -2.41 6.91 -25.52
CA MET A 37 -1.87 6.06 -26.57
C MET A 37 -2.09 6.67 -27.97
N SER A 38 -1.30 6.24 -28.96
CA SER A 38 -1.58 6.61 -30.35
C SER A 38 -2.78 5.84 -30.90
N LEU A 39 -3.47 6.42 -31.90
CA LEU A 39 -4.54 5.69 -32.62
C LEU A 39 -4.02 4.40 -33.27
N SER A 40 -2.73 4.35 -33.69
CA SER A 40 -2.12 3.14 -34.21
C SER A 40 -1.96 2.05 -33.13
N ASP A 41 -1.62 2.43 -31.89
CA ASP A 41 -1.55 1.49 -30.77
C ASP A 41 -2.95 1.06 -30.32
N TYR A 42 -3.93 1.95 -30.38
CA TYR A 42 -5.34 1.62 -30.12
C TYR A 42 -5.83 0.55 -31.10
N ILE A 43 -5.57 0.71 -32.42
CA ILE A 43 -5.92 -0.27 -33.46
C ILE A 43 -5.21 -1.60 -33.19
N TYR A 44 -3.90 -1.55 -32.89
CA TYR A 44 -3.12 -2.74 -32.58
C TYR A 44 -3.70 -3.50 -31.37
N ASN A 45 -3.96 -2.78 -30.26
CA ASN A 45 -4.52 -3.36 -29.05
C ASN A 45 -5.93 -3.94 -29.28
N TYR A 46 -6.76 -3.24 -30.08
CA TYR A 46 -8.08 -3.74 -30.45
C TYR A 46 -8.01 -5.07 -31.18
N ARG A 47 -7.08 -5.21 -32.14
CA ARG A 47 -6.89 -6.44 -32.94
C ARG A 47 -6.28 -7.58 -32.14
N GLU A 48 -5.34 -7.28 -31.27
CA GLU A 48 -4.61 -8.31 -30.52
C GLU A 48 -5.40 -8.82 -29.31
N TYR A 49 -6.14 -7.92 -28.62
CA TYR A 49 -6.83 -8.20 -27.35
C TYR A 49 -8.35 -8.04 -27.41
N GLY A 50 -8.89 -7.45 -28.46
CA GLY A 50 -10.33 -7.29 -28.66
C GLY A 50 -10.99 -8.65 -28.91
N ARG A 51 -11.93 -9.00 -28.03
CA ARG A 51 -12.67 -10.27 -28.13
C ARG A 51 -13.82 -10.10 -29.15
N ASP A 52 -13.83 -10.93 -30.18
CA ASP A 52 -14.98 -11.22 -31.06
C ASP A 52 -15.31 -10.29 -32.26
N GLU A 53 -14.50 -9.30 -32.62
CA GLU A 53 -14.79 -8.42 -33.79
C GLU A 53 -13.56 -8.24 -34.70
N ALA A 54 -12.92 -9.33 -35.09
CA ALA A 54 -11.70 -9.34 -35.91
C ALA A 54 -11.90 -8.77 -37.36
N ASP A 55 -13.13 -8.47 -37.76
CA ASP A 55 -13.47 -8.09 -39.14
C ASP A 55 -13.61 -6.56 -39.34
N LYS A 56 -13.39 -5.72 -38.30
CA LYS A 56 -13.50 -4.26 -38.46
C LYS A 56 -12.31 -3.67 -39.22
N THR A 57 -12.61 -2.66 -40.05
CA THR A 57 -11.57 -1.87 -40.71
C THR A 57 -10.88 -0.91 -39.74
N ASP A 58 -9.70 -0.37 -40.12
CA ASP A 58 -9.02 0.62 -39.28
C ASP A 58 -9.88 1.87 -39.06
N GLU A 59 -10.64 2.28 -40.08
CA GLU A 59 -11.55 3.41 -40.01
C GLU A 59 -12.65 3.20 -38.97
N GLU A 60 -13.26 2.00 -38.95
CA GLU A 60 -14.30 1.65 -37.96
C GLU A 60 -13.71 1.62 -36.53
N ILE A 61 -12.48 1.15 -36.36
CA ILE A 61 -11.79 1.13 -35.06
C ILE A 61 -11.46 2.56 -34.60
N ILE A 62 -11.05 3.44 -35.53
CA ILE A 62 -10.80 4.86 -35.23
C ILE A 62 -12.11 5.57 -34.83
N GLU A 63 -13.22 5.27 -35.49
CA GLU A 63 -14.53 5.83 -35.13
C GLU A 63 -14.93 5.40 -33.72
N MET A 64 -14.68 4.15 -33.32
CA MET A 64 -14.86 3.69 -31.94
C MET A 64 -13.97 4.44 -30.95
N ALA A 65 -12.72 4.71 -31.30
CA ALA A 65 -11.84 5.52 -30.44
C ALA A 65 -12.42 6.92 -30.20
N HIS A 66 -13.02 7.55 -31.24
CA HIS A 66 -13.69 8.85 -31.11
C HIS A 66 -15.01 8.80 -30.34
N GLU A 67 -15.65 7.63 -30.24
CA GLU A 67 -16.82 7.44 -29.37
C GLU A 67 -16.42 7.21 -27.89
N GLU A 68 -15.25 6.61 -27.66
CA GLU A 68 -14.76 6.27 -26.32
C GLU A 68 -13.98 7.41 -25.66
N TYR A 69 -13.24 8.20 -26.47
CA TYR A 69 -12.35 9.26 -25.98
C TYR A 69 -12.71 10.61 -26.60
N ASP A 70 -12.97 11.59 -25.75
CA ASP A 70 -13.36 12.94 -26.17
C ASP A 70 -12.19 13.81 -26.65
N ASP A 71 -10.93 13.45 -26.30
CA ASP A 71 -9.74 14.25 -26.58
C ASP A 71 -8.73 13.45 -27.43
N ILE A 72 -8.85 13.64 -28.75
CA ILE A 72 -7.93 13.06 -29.74
C ILE A 72 -7.37 14.18 -30.62
N GLU A 73 -6.05 14.35 -30.62
CA GLU A 73 -5.35 15.38 -31.36
C GLU A 73 -4.11 14.79 -32.07
N ASP A 74 -3.92 15.11 -33.34
CA ASP A 74 -2.78 14.64 -34.17
C ASP A 74 -2.55 13.12 -34.14
N GLY A 75 -3.62 12.34 -34.00
CA GLY A 75 -3.54 10.87 -33.94
C GLY A 75 -3.11 10.30 -32.57
N MET A 76 -3.08 11.15 -31.55
CA MET A 76 -2.83 10.78 -30.16
C MET A 76 -4.11 10.94 -29.33
N ILE A 77 -4.43 9.93 -28.54
CA ILE A 77 -5.50 9.96 -27.54
C ILE A 77 -4.94 10.54 -26.26
N TYR A 78 -5.67 11.50 -25.68
CA TYR A 78 -5.36 12.10 -24.39
C TYR A 78 -6.44 11.73 -23.38
N ILE A 79 -6.02 11.58 -22.12
CA ILE A 79 -6.93 11.40 -20.98
C ILE A 79 -6.66 12.47 -19.94
N HIS A 80 -7.69 12.80 -19.17
CA HIS A 80 -7.59 13.67 -18.02
C HIS A 80 -7.57 12.79 -16.77
N CYS A 81 -6.43 12.71 -16.10
CA CYS A 81 -6.26 11.89 -14.90
C CYS A 81 -5.24 12.52 -13.95
N ASN A 82 -5.21 12.06 -12.72
CA ASN A 82 -4.21 12.46 -11.76
C ASN A 82 -2.90 11.67 -12.01
N PRO A 83 -1.80 12.29 -12.46
CA PRO A 83 -0.54 11.59 -12.72
C PRO A 83 0.12 11.03 -11.46
N ASN A 84 -0.27 11.55 -10.28
CA ASN A 84 0.23 11.10 -8.99
C ASN A 84 -0.70 10.08 -8.30
N ALA A 85 -1.73 9.59 -8.99
CA ALA A 85 -2.69 8.65 -8.43
C ALA A 85 -2.00 7.42 -7.83
N LYS A 86 -2.39 7.09 -6.59
CA LYS A 86 -1.89 5.94 -5.84
C LYS A 86 -3.02 5.05 -5.32
N TRP A 87 -4.25 5.56 -5.26
CA TRP A 87 -5.42 4.87 -4.69
C TRP A 87 -6.73 5.41 -5.31
N ASP A 88 -7.75 4.55 -5.35
CA ASP A 88 -9.12 4.89 -5.77
C ASP A 88 -10.06 5.19 -4.58
N TRP A 89 -9.85 4.52 -3.45
CA TRP A 89 -10.51 4.83 -2.17
C TRP A 89 -9.65 4.41 -0.97
N TRP A 90 -9.96 4.94 0.21
CA TRP A 90 -9.25 4.65 1.44
C TRP A 90 -10.17 4.66 2.66
N VAL A 91 -9.72 3.99 3.73
CA VAL A 91 -10.33 4.03 5.06
C VAL A 91 -9.26 4.02 6.15
N ILE A 92 -9.57 4.61 7.32
CA ILE A 92 -8.69 4.54 8.48
C ILE A 92 -8.67 3.09 9.00
N GLY A 93 -7.50 2.52 9.17
CA GLY A 93 -7.29 1.18 9.68
C GLY A 93 -7.65 0.07 8.69
N GLY A 94 -8.91 -0.06 8.29
CA GLY A 94 -9.39 -1.04 7.34
C GLY A 94 -8.90 -2.47 7.61
N ARG A 95 -8.24 -3.10 6.64
CA ARG A 95 -7.61 -4.43 6.79
C ARG A 95 -6.47 -4.46 7.79
N TRP A 96 -5.84 -3.31 8.04
CA TRP A 96 -4.71 -3.14 8.97
C TRP A 96 -5.08 -2.40 10.24
N ARG A 97 -6.36 -2.42 10.62
CA ARG A 97 -6.84 -1.82 11.86
C ARG A 97 -6.12 -2.35 13.10
N TYR A 98 -6.04 -1.49 14.11
CA TYR A 98 -5.40 -1.78 15.39
C TYR A 98 -3.92 -2.19 15.30
N ARG A 99 -3.20 -1.61 14.36
CA ARG A 99 -1.75 -1.88 14.19
C ARG A 99 -0.88 -1.04 15.11
N LEU A 100 -1.34 0.15 15.49
CA LEU A 100 -0.58 1.03 16.37
C LEU A 100 -0.79 0.67 17.84
N ARG A 101 0.26 0.83 18.63
CA ARG A 101 0.24 0.61 20.07
C ARG A 101 0.58 1.88 20.81
N THR A 102 -0.33 2.37 21.63
CA THR A 102 -0.18 3.59 22.44
C THR A 102 -0.62 3.38 23.88
N TYR A 103 -0.37 4.34 24.75
CA TYR A 103 -0.89 4.29 26.12
C TYR A 103 -2.40 4.55 26.13
N LYS A 104 -3.12 3.91 27.09
CA LYS A 104 -4.58 4.06 27.23
C LYS A 104 -5.04 5.49 27.53
N SER A 105 -4.17 6.29 28.14
CA SER A 105 -4.45 7.67 28.57
C SER A 105 -4.24 8.70 27.46
N THR A 106 -3.61 8.32 26.34
CA THR A 106 -3.29 9.27 25.27
C THR A 106 -4.42 9.38 24.26
N PRO A 107 -4.59 10.52 23.58
CA PRO A 107 -5.49 10.66 22.44
C PRO A 107 -5.16 9.62 21.35
N HIS A 108 -6.19 9.11 20.70
CA HIS A 108 -6.04 8.09 19.67
C HIS A 108 -7.25 8.05 18.75
N ILE A 109 -7.05 7.56 17.54
CA ILE A 109 -8.08 7.32 16.52
C ILE A 109 -8.33 5.82 16.43
N LYS A 110 -9.58 5.44 16.24
CA LYS A 110 -10.01 4.09 15.90
C LYS A 110 -10.89 4.17 14.67
N ASP A 111 -10.76 3.17 13.82
CA ASP A 111 -11.72 2.94 12.76
C ASP A 111 -13.13 2.78 13.35
N ARG A 112 -14.06 3.63 12.93
CA ARG A 112 -15.46 3.62 13.40
C ARG A 112 -16.41 2.99 12.40
N ASP A 113 -15.97 2.81 11.16
CA ASP A 113 -16.85 2.47 10.04
C ASP A 113 -16.93 0.97 9.76
N PHE A 114 -16.02 0.20 10.34
CA PHE A 114 -16.04 -1.25 10.22
C PHE A 114 -16.49 -1.91 11.54
N PHE A 115 -17.42 -2.86 11.43
CA PHE A 115 -17.92 -3.74 12.52
C PHE A 115 -16.83 -4.68 13.06
N ALA A 116 -15.63 -4.19 13.22
CA ALA A 116 -14.55 -4.95 13.76
C ALA A 116 -14.60 -4.91 15.28
N GLU A 117 -14.74 -6.06 15.88
CA GLU A 117 -14.54 -6.22 17.29
C GLU A 117 -13.14 -5.73 17.67
N GLU A 118 -13.08 -4.83 18.65
CA GLU A 118 -11.80 -4.47 19.29
C GLU A 118 -11.09 -5.77 19.72
N PRO A 119 -9.76 -5.83 19.69
CA PRO A 119 -9.05 -6.96 20.26
C PRO A 119 -9.53 -7.18 21.68
N LEU A 120 -10.19 -8.32 21.91
CA LEU A 120 -10.98 -8.66 23.09
C LEU A 120 -10.27 -8.52 24.44
N LYS A 121 -8.95 -8.27 24.47
CA LYS A 121 -8.17 -8.15 25.73
C LYS A 121 -7.06 -7.12 25.58
N GLN A 122 -7.40 -5.86 25.68
CA GLN A 122 -6.41 -4.82 25.92
C GLN A 122 -5.91 -4.90 27.37
N LYS A 123 -5.01 -5.86 27.65
CA LYS A 123 -4.40 -6.02 28.97
C LYS A 123 -3.27 -5.02 29.19
N GLY A 124 -3.15 -4.51 30.41
CA GLY A 124 -2.05 -3.63 30.80
C GLY A 124 -2.31 -2.16 30.46
N LYS A 125 -1.22 -1.39 30.36
CA LYS A 125 -1.24 0.07 30.21
C LYS A 125 -1.35 0.56 28.74
N TYR A 126 -1.26 -0.35 27.77
CA TYR A 126 -1.34 -0.04 26.35
C TYR A 126 -2.72 -0.31 25.77
N ARG A 127 -2.99 0.36 24.63
CA ARG A 127 -4.13 0.05 23.74
C ARG A 127 -3.65 -0.05 22.30
N TRP A 128 -4.45 -0.70 21.48
CA TRP A 128 -4.32 -0.75 20.05
C TRP A 128 -5.21 0.33 19.44
N CYS A 129 -4.73 1.00 18.39
CA CYS A 129 -5.45 2.07 17.68
C CYS A 129 -4.96 2.17 16.24
N ASP A 130 -5.58 3.07 15.48
CA ASP A 130 -5.27 3.31 14.07
C ASP A 130 -4.60 4.66 13.84
N GLY A 131 -4.61 5.53 14.84
CA GLY A 131 -3.90 6.81 14.83
C GLY A 131 -3.57 7.30 16.23
N ALA A 132 -2.39 7.92 16.39
CA ALA A 132 -1.93 8.57 17.62
C ALA A 132 -0.81 9.56 17.30
N LYS A 133 -0.48 10.45 18.23
CA LYS A 133 0.73 11.27 18.13
C LYS A 133 1.97 10.40 18.12
N ILE A 134 2.96 10.74 17.30
CA ILE A 134 4.17 9.93 17.11
C ILE A 134 4.88 9.63 18.43
N LYS A 135 5.01 10.64 19.30
CA LYS A 135 5.58 10.48 20.65
C LYS A 135 4.87 9.48 21.56
N ASP A 136 3.60 9.21 21.29
CA ASP A 136 2.76 8.31 22.09
C ASP A 136 2.78 6.88 21.55
N ILE A 137 3.38 6.64 20.36
CA ILE A 137 3.45 5.34 19.71
C ILE A 137 4.61 4.52 20.29
N HIS A 138 4.31 3.30 20.70
CA HIS A 138 5.28 2.38 21.27
C HIS A 138 5.95 1.49 20.21
N LEU A 139 6.79 2.07 19.33
CA LEU A 139 7.49 1.34 18.26
C LEU A 139 8.24 0.11 18.78
N THR A 140 8.98 0.24 19.89
CA THR A 140 9.73 -0.90 20.47
C THR A 140 8.82 -2.07 20.87
N ALA A 141 7.60 -1.78 21.32
CA ALA A 141 6.65 -2.83 21.69
C ALA A 141 5.95 -3.44 20.46
N MET A 142 5.82 -2.66 19.38
CA MET A 142 5.25 -3.13 18.11
C MET A 142 6.25 -4.03 17.37
N ASN A 143 7.54 -3.70 17.43
CA ASN A 143 8.61 -4.47 16.81
C ASN A 143 9.03 -5.71 17.63
N LYS A 144 8.23 -6.07 18.63
CA LYS A 144 8.44 -7.29 19.42
C LYS A 144 7.39 -8.34 19.09
N PRO A 145 7.67 -9.26 18.16
CA PRO A 145 6.73 -10.28 17.74
C PRO A 145 6.41 -11.27 18.87
N LYS A 146 5.26 -11.89 18.79
CA LYS A 146 4.88 -12.99 19.67
C LYS A 146 5.63 -14.26 19.26
N ILE A 147 5.75 -15.19 20.20
CA ILE A 147 6.42 -16.48 19.96
C ILE A 147 5.72 -17.26 18.83
N GLU A 148 4.39 -17.19 18.76
CA GLU A 148 3.60 -17.85 17.72
C GLU A 148 3.88 -17.26 16.33
N GLU A 149 4.04 -15.95 16.23
CA GLU A 149 4.41 -15.24 14.99
C GLU A 149 5.81 -15.66 14.52
N LEU A 150 6.78 -15.68 15.43
CA LEU A 150 8.15 -16.15 15.13
C LEU A 150 8.15 -17.60 14.63
N LYS A 151 7.37 -18.49 15.27
CA LYS A 151 7.23 -19.88 14.82
C LYS A 151 6.57 -19.98 13.45
N TYR A 152 5.54 -19.17 13.19
CA TYR A 152 4.87 -19.14 11.90
C TYR A 152 5.82 -18.69 10.79
N TRP A 153 6.51 -17.55 10.94
CA TRP A 153 7.45 -17.03 9.93
C TRP A 153 8.64 -17.98 9.71
N SER A 154 9.15 -18.56 10.78
CA SER A 154 10.20 -19.59 10.67
C SER A 154 9.71 -20.79 9.85
N ARG A 155 8.49 -21.27 10.13
CA ARG A 155 7.94 -22.42 9.44
C ARG A 155 7.52 -22.12 8.01
N PHE A 156 7.00 -20.90 7.77
CA PHE A 156 6.75 -20.40 6.41
C PHE A 156 8.02 -20.49 5.55
N TRP A 157 9.13 -19.99 6.04
CA TRP A 157 10.41 -20.07 5.33
C TRP A 157 10.81 -21.51 5.01
N ASP A 158 10.75 -22.40 6.00
CA ASP A 158 11.09 -23.82 5.83
C ASP A 158 10.26 -24.48 4.73
N VAL A 159 8.96 -24.22 4.69
CA VAL A 159 8.05 -24.88 3.72
C VAL A 159 8.06 -24.18 2.38
N VAL A 160 7.86 -22.85 2.34
CA VAL A 160 7.67 -22.09 1.10
C VAL A 160 8.99 -21.82 0.40
N VAL A 161 10.06 -21.51 1.14
CA VAL A 161 11.34 -21.12 0.55
C VAL A 161 12.30 -22.29 0.44
N GLU A 162 12.41 -23.11 1.49
CA GLU A 162 13.33 -24.26 1.51
C GLU A 162 12.73 -25.56 0.96
N GLY A 163 11.39 -25.59 0.75
CA GLY A 163 10.70 -26.75 0.15
C GLY A 163 10.53 -27.92 1.10
N GLN A 164 10.58 -27.70 2.42
CA GLN A 164 10.26 -28.77 3.37
C GLN A 164 8.79 -29.19 3.26
N PRO A 165 8.46 -30.45 3.43
CA PRO A 165 7.07 -30.89 3.38
C PRO A 165 6.24 -30.23 4.48
N PRO A 166 5.03 -29.72 4.17
CA PRO A 166 4.12 -29.20 5.18
C PRO A 166 3.64 -30.34 6.10
N ARG A 167 3.29 -30.00 7.33
CA ARG A 167 2.65 -30.93 8.27
C ARG A 167 1.19 -31.13 7.89
N GLU A 168 0.57 -32.18 8.44
CA GLU A 168 -0.85 -32.42 8.24
C GLU A 168 -1.69 -31.18 8.66
N GLY A 169 -2.53 -30.69 7.76
CA GLY A 169 -3.36 -29.50 7.98
C GLY A 169 -2.62 -28.15 7.90
N GLU A 170 -1.32 -28.15 7.59
CA GLU A 170 -0.52 -26.92 7.48
C GLU A 170 -0.60 -26.35 6.06
N THR A 171 -1.07 -25.10 5.93
CA THR A 171 -1.16 -24.38 4.65
C THR A 171 -0.55 -23.00 4.79
N PHE A 172 0.16 -22.55 3.75
CA PHE A 172 0.74 -21.21 3.68
C PHE A 172 0.25 -20.51 2.42
N HIS A 173 -0.30 -19.31 2.59
CA HIS A 173 -0.61 -18.44 1.48
C HIS A 173 0.65 -17.62 1.12
N ASN A 174 1.07 -17.70 -0.12
CA ASN A 174 2.19 -16.93 -0.64
C ASN A 174 1.83 -16.39 -2.03
N LEU A 175 2.16 -15.13 -2.26
CA LEU A 175 1.95 -14.44 -3.54
C LEU A 175 3.16 -14.60 -4.48
N TYR A 176 4.34 -14.87 -3.93
CA TYR A 176 5.60 -14.85 -4.66
C TYR A 176 6.27 -16.22 -4.67
N THR A 177 7.17 -16.44 -5.62
CA THR A 177 7.96 -17.66 -5.71
C THR A 177 9.02 -17.75 -4.60
N SER A 178 9.55 -18.95 -4.33
CA SER A 178 10.68 -19.14 -3.42
C SER A 178 11.91 -18.32 -3.83
N GLY A 179 12.14 -18.16 -5.14
CA GLY A 179 13.22 -17.32 -5.68
C GLY A 179 13.07 -15.85 -5.30
N TYR A 180 11.87 -15.31 -5.34
CA TYR A 180 11.60 -13.96 -4.88
C TYR A 180 11.94 -13.77 -3.39
N TYR A 181 11.49 -14.68 -2.51
CA TYR A 181 11.80 -14.59 -1.08
C TYR A 181 13.31 -14.66 -0.80
N ARG A 182 14.04 -15.51 -1.54
CA ARG A 182 15.51 -15.58 -1.43
C ARG A 182 16.19 -14.31 -1.90
N MET A 183 15.72 -13.71 -2.97
CA MET A 183 16.24 -12.43 -3.47
C MET A 183 16.00 -11.32 -2.45
N MET A 184 14.76 -11.18 -1.94
CA MET A 184 14.38 -10.09 -1.04
C MET A 184 15.01 -10.18 0.35
N TYR A 185 15.14 -11.39 0.90
CA TYR A 185 15.50 -11.54 2.31
C TYR A 185 16.84 -12.26 2.52
N GLN A 186 17.37 -12.95 1.52
CA GLN A 186 18.61 -13.71 1.51
C GLN A 186 18.66 -14.86 2.53
N THR A 187 18.29 -14.61 3.78
CA THR A 187 18.29 -15.60 4.87
C THR A 187 16.97 -15.64 5.62
N LYS A 188 16.72 -16.76 6.30
CA LYS A 188 15.58 -16.95 7.20
C LYS A 188 15.56 -15.93 8.34
N GLU A 189 16.71 -15.64 8.90
CA GLU A 189 16.89 -14.68 9.99
C GLU A 189 16.50 -13.27 9.54
N ASN A 190 16.95 -12.84 8.37
CA ASN A 190 16.56 -11.55 7.78
C ASN A 190 15.06 -11.49 7.49
N TYR A 191 14.48 -12.58 6.95
CA TYR A 191 13.04 -12.66 6.74
C TYR A 191 12.29 -12.45 8.07
N ILE A 192 12.61 -13.21 9.11
CA ILE A 192 11.96 -13.10 10.42
C ILE A 192 12.17 -11.71 11.02
N MET A 193 13.35 -11.15 10.91
CA MET A 193 13.66 -9.80 11.40
C MET A 193 12.78 -8.75 10.70
N LYS A 194 12.72 -8.77 9.37
CA LYS A 194 11.91 -7.81 8.59
C LYS A 194 10.41 -7.97 8.87
N GLN A 195 9.90 -9.21 8.99
CA GLN A 195 8.50 -9.46 9.40
C GLN A 195 8.19 -8.98 10.83
N SER A 196 9.20 -8.84 11.67
CA SER A 196 9.05 -8.36 13.05
C SER A 196 8.95 -6.84 13.15
N LEU A 197 9.30 -6.11 12.10
CA LEU A 197 9.24 -4.65 12.09
C LEU A 197 7.83 -4.16 11.76
N PHE A 198 7.37 -3.17 12.50
CA PHE A 198 6.22 -2.40 12.08
C PHE A 198 6.62 -1.48 10.93
N LEU A 199 6.02 -1.70 9.79
CA LEU A 199 6.25 -0.91 8.59
C LEU A 199 4.93 -0.86 7.80
N THR A 200 4.60 0.30 7.25
CA THR A 200 3.55 0.43 6.23
C THR A 200 4.15 0.20 4.85
N HIS A 201 3.33 -0.03 3.83
CA HIS A 201 3.81 -0.16 2.45
C HIS A 201 4.32 1.19 1.94
N ALA A 202 3.57 2.25 2.24
CA ALA A 202 3.95 3.63 1.93
C ALA A 202 3.81 4.53 3.17
N LEU A 203 4.46 5.69 3.12
CA LEU A 203 4.38 6.76 4.10
C LEU A 203 4.11 8.07 3.35
N LEU A 204 3.02 8.72 3.70
CA LEU A 204 2.75 10.09 3.30
C LEU A 204 3.16 11.04 4.44
N ASP A 205 4.16 11.84 4.17
CA ASP A 205 4.49 12.99 5.01
C ASP A 205 3.61 14.17 4.59
N GLY A 206 2.43 14.30 5.21
CA GLY A 206 1.48 15.36 4.91
C GLY A 206 1.94 16.75 5.37
N ILE A 207 3.06 16.85 6.12
CA ILE A 207 3.64 18.13 6.52
C ILE A 207 4.47 18.72 5.38
N GLU A 208 5.29 17.89 4.74
CA GLU A 208 6.16 18.28 3.64
C GLU A 208 5.52 18.00 2.27
N GLY A 209 4.39 17.27 2.22
CA GLY A 209 3.72 16.86 0.97
C GLY A 209 4.45 15.75 0.20
N GLU A 210 5.21 14.90 0.89
CA GLU A 210 6.09 13.91 0.27
C GLU A 210 5.56 12.48 0.43
N TRP A 211 5.54 11.73 -0.67
CA TRP A 211 5.18 10.32 -0.71
C TRP A 211 6.42 9.42 -0.77
N TYR A 212 6.53 8.47 0.15
CA TYR A 212 7.58 7.47 0.20
C TYR A 212 6.97 6.08 0.14
N GLU A 213 7.53 5.17 -0.64
CA GLU A 213 7.05 3.79 -0.76
C GLU A 213 8.19 2.79 -0.96
N GLN A 214 7.96 1.53 -0.62
CA GLN A 214 8.94 0.45 -0.82
C GLN A 214 9.10 0.11 -2.30
N GLY A 215 8.06 0.29 -3.07
CA GLY A 215 7.91 0.07 -4.49
C GLY A 215 6.45 0.32 -4.86
N GLN A 216 6.19 0.57 -6.13
CA GLN A 216 4.84 0.82 -6.62
C GLN A 216 3.95 -0.41 -6.39
N MET A 217 2.77 -0.19 -5.80
CA MET A 217 1.77 -1.24 -5.65
C MET A 217 1.07 -1.47 -6.98
N GLY A 218 1.09 -2.70 -7.42
CA GLY A 218 0.37 -3.14 -8.63
C GLY A 218 -0.82 -4.03 -8.29
N TRP A 219 -1.44 -4.54 -9.33
CA TRP A 219 -2.60 -5.44 -9.24
C TRP A 219 -2.26 -6.71 -8.45
N PHE A 220 -3.22 -7.23 -7.71
CA PHE A 220 -3.12 -8.43 -6.87
C PHE A 220 -2.09 -8.35 -5.74
N GLY A 221 -1.70 -7.14 -5.30
CA GLY A 221 -0.72 -6.94 -4.24
C GLY A 221 0.72 -7.23 -4.67
N ILE A 222 0.98 -7.28 -5.98
CA ILE A 222 2.34 -7.43 -6.51
C ILE A 222 2.99 -6.05 -6.53
N THR A 223 4.20 -5.96 -6.02
CA THR A 223 5.00 -4.72 -6.00
C THR A 223 6.32 -4.93 -6.75
N ASP A 224 6.85 -3.86 -7.31
CA ASP A 224 8.18 -3.82 -7.93
C ASP A 224 9.31 -3.55 -6.92
N ALA A 225 9.00 -3.60 -5.61
CA ALA A 225 9.97 -3.41 -4.54
C ALA A 225 11.19 -4.32 -4.69
N THR A 226 12.37 -3.75 -4.47
CA THR A 226 13.66 -4.47 -4.39
C THR A 226 14.17 -4.50 -2.96
N PRO A 227 15.20 -5.31 -2.65
CA PRO A 227 15.86 -5.27 -1.34
C PRO A 227 16.35 -3.86 -0.98
N GLU A 228 16.92 -3.16 -1.95
CA GLU A 228 17.47 -1.81 -1.80
C GLU A 228 16.37 -0.79 -1.50
N THR A 229 15.31 -0.75 -2.34
CA THR A 229 14.20 0.20 -2.13
C THR A 229 13.47 -0.04 -0.82
N THR A 230 13.33 -1.31 -0.42
CA THR A 230 12.73 -1.69 0.88
C THR A 230 13.58 -1.22 2.07
N GLU A 231 14.92 -1.32 1.98
CA GLU A 231 15.83 -0.88 3.04
C GLU A 231 15.87 0.65 3.15
N ASP A 232 15.95 1.33 2.01
CA ASP A 232 15.92 2.81 1.93
C ASP A 232 14.61 3.35 2.53
N TYR A 233 13.47 2.76 2.14
CA TYR A 233 12.17 3.11 2.69
C TYR A 233 12.10 2.88 4.20
N ALA A 234 12.52 1.70 4.68
CA ALA A 234 12.50 1.40 6.11
C ALA A 234 13.37 2.39 6.91
N THR A 235 14.54 2.74 6.38
CA THR A 235 15.44 3.73 6.97
C THR A 235 14.76 5.11 7.05
N LYS A 236 14.15 5.57 5.94
CA LYS A 236 13.43 6.85 5.89
C LYS A 236 12.25 6.85 6.87
N PHE A 237 11.43 5.80 6.86
CA PHE A 237 10.27 5.64 7.74
C PHE A 237 10.65 5.77 9.21
N TYR A 238 11.67 5.03 9.66
CA TYR A 238 12.09 5.08 11.06
C TYR A 238 12.82 6.39 11.42
N ASN A 239 13.53 7.02 10.49
CA ASN A 239 14.15 8.32 10.72
C ASN A 239 13.07 9.38 10.98
N ILE A 240 12.03 9.46 10.15
CA ILE A 240 10.91 10.40 10.34
C ILE A 240 10.20 10.12 11.68
N LEU A 241 9.83 8.87 11.97
CA LEU A 241 9.14 8.55 13.23
C LEU A 241 9.98 8.78 14.51
N ARG A 242 11.28 8.91 14.37
CA ARG A 242 12.19 9.20 15.49
C ARG A 242 12.65 10.65 15.53
N ASP A 243 12.37 11.42 14.51
CA ASP A 243 12.75 12.83 14.45
C ASP A 243 12.01 13.62 15.53
N PRO A 244 12.72 14.40 16.39
CA PRO A 244 12.10 15.26 17.38
C PRO A 244 11.10 16.26 16.81
N ALA A 245 11.27 16.72 15.56
CA ALA A 245 10.39 17.66 14.90
C ALA A 245 8.99 17.07 14.64
N TYR A 246 8.89 15.75 14.45
CA TYR A 246 7.63 15.07 14.13
C TYR A 246 6.86 14.55 15.34
N GLN A 247 7.41 14.63 16.55
CA GLN A 247 6.85 13.95 17.73
C GLN A 247 5.45 14.41 18.12
N ASP A 248 5.08 15.63 17.83
CA ASP A 248 3.76 16.20 18.14
C ASP A 248 2.72 16.02 17.04
N TYR A 249 3.12 15.55 15.86
CA TYR A 249 2.22 15.23 14.75
C TYR A 249 1.54 13.88 14.93
N TRP A 250 0.43 13.70 14.24
CA TRP A 250 -0.33 12.45 14.21
C TRP A 250 0.24 11.52 13.15
N PHE A 251 0.35 10.25 13.50
CA PHE A 251 0.58 9.16 12.57
C PHE A 251 -0.68 8.30 12.51
N ILE A 252 -1.27 8.16 11.32
CA ILE A 252 -2.53 7.47 11.09
C ILE A 252 -2.27 6.35 10.09
N VAL A 253 -2.75 5.13 10.39
CA VAL A 253 -2.69 4.00 9.47
C VAL A 253 -3.95 4.00 8.61
N VAL A 254 -3.75 3.98 7.31
CA VAL A 254 -4.80 3.99 6.29
C VAL A 254 -4.69 2.73 5.42
N ASP A 255 -5.83 2.15 5.10
CA ASP A 255 -5.98 1.09 4.10
C ASP A 255 -6.38 1.75 2.78
N CYS A 256 -5.48 1.72 1.81
CA CYS A 256 -5.71 2.22 0.47
C CYS A 256 -5.97 1.07 -0.49
N HIS A 257 -6.83 1.31 -1.47
CA HIS A 257 -7.25 0.36 -2.51
C HIS A 257 -6.85 0.87 -3.89
N ILE A 258 -6.54 -0.06 -4.83
CA ILE A 258 -6.32 0.16 -6.26
C ILE A 258 -6.97 -0.95 -7.09
#